data_776aa29360a1d46ec1655abf8d443e3c
#
_entry.id   776aa29360a1d46ec1655abf8d443e3c
#
_cell.length_a   1.000
_cell.length_b   1.000
_cell.length_c   1.000
_cell.angle_alpha   90.00
_cell.angle_beta   90.00
_cell.angle_gamma   90.00
#
_symmetry.space_group_name_H-M   'P 1'
#
loop_
_entity.id
_entity.type
_entity.pdbx_description
1 polymer ?
#
loop_
_entity_poly.entity_id
_entity_poly.type
_entity_poly.pdbx_seq_one_letter_code
_entity_poly.pdbx_strand_id
1 'polypeptide(L)'
;MSSDVFLIPDELELLEFFWAEPVERSVDDGYWCYEVTDRRGVRLRFSFNLFERSVQTALQVMDSPLMTVSHEGATTMAVSAKMLTCHFSYQGSDARLVLHLDDSIHLE
;
A
#
# COMPACT_ATOMS: atom_id res chain seq x y z
N MET A 1 9.82 -11.28 24.19
CA MET A 1 9.11 -11.63 22.95
C MET A 1 8.73 -10.36 22.19
N SER A 2 9.18 -10.25 20.99
CA SER A 2 8.80 -9.11 20.19
C SER A 2 7.44 -9.39 19.58
N SER A 3 6.56 -8.42 19.65
CA SER A 3 5.31 -8.51 18.94
C SER A 3 5.56 -7.97 17.53
N ASP A 4 5.48 -8.84 16.56
CA ASP A 4 5.62 -8.45 15.17
C ASP A 4 4.28 -7.91 14.72
N VAL A 5 4.06 -6.62 14.95
CA VAL A 5 2.81 -5.97 14.60
C VAL A 5 3.06 -5.01 13.45
N PHE A 6 2.19 -5.08 12.46
CA PHE A 6 2.21 -4.13 11.34
C PHE A 6 1.23 -3.01 11.69
N LEU A 7 1.76 -1.82 11.98
CA LEU A 7 0.95 -0.67 12.35
C LEU A 7 0.53 0.09 11.10
N ILE A 8 -0.78 0.29 10.95
CA ILE A 8 -1.34 0.98 9.77
C ILE A 8 -2.17 2.18 10.22
N PRO A 9 -2.42 3.14 9.30
CA PRO A 9 -3.34 4.24 9.58
C PRO A 9 -4.76 3.70 9.76
N ASP A 10 -5.66 4.53 10.32
CA ASP A 10 -7.04 4.11 10.40
C ASP A 10 -7.73 4.21 9.02
N GLU A 11 -8.95 3.68 8.94
CA GLU A 11 -9.65 3.61 7.67
C GLU A 11 -10.01 4.99 7.12
N LEU A 12 -10.22 5.97 7.98
CA LEU A 12 -10.51 7.33 7.53
C LEU A 12 -9.27 7.96 6.88
N GLU A 13 -8.11 7.77 7.48
CA GLU A 13 -6.86 8.28 6.89
C GLU A 13 -6.60 7.66 5.52
N LEU A 14 -6.86 6.36 5.38
CA LEU A 14 -6.67 5.67 4.10
C LEU A 14 -7.70 6.14 3.07
N LEU A 15 -8.94 6.36 3.50
CA LEU A 15 -9.98 6.89 2.62
C LEU A 15 -9.58 8.27 2.08
N GLU A 16 -9.06 9.12 2.96
CA GLU A 16 -8.64 10.47 2.55
C GLU A 16 -7.43 10.43 1.65
N PHE A 17 -6.52 9.49 1.87
CA PHE A 17 -5.33 9.38 1.03
C PHE A 17 -5.68 8.88 -0.37
N PHE A 18 -6.44 7.79 -0.46
CA PHE A 18 -6.78 7.18 -1.75
C PHE A 18 -7.97 7.85 -2.43
N TRP A 19 -8.76 8.64 -1.69
CA TRP A 19 -10.01 9.23 -2.18
C TRP A 19 -10.96 8.17 -2.71
N ALA A 20 -10.94 6.97 -2.08
CA ALA A 20 -11.75 5.85 -2.53
C ALA A 20 -11.89 4.85 -1.40
N GLU A 21 -13.01 4.15 -1.39
CA GLU A 21 -13.19 3.00 -0.52
C GLU A 21 -12.33 1.85 -1.04
N PRO A 22 -11.93 0.91 -0.18
CA PRO A 22 -11.21 -0.27 -0.67
C PRO A 22 -12.09 -1.07 -1.63
N VAL A 23 -11.48 -1.56 -2.70
CA VAL A 23 -12.21 -2.42 -3.66
C VAL A 23 -12.36 -3.83 -3.12
N GLU A 24 -11.51 -4.23 -2.19
CA GLU A 24 -11.63 -5.48 -1.46
C GLU A 24 -11.24 -5.23 -0.02
N ARG A 25 -11.97 -5.86 0.88
CA ARG A 25 -11.69 -5.74 2.32
C ARG A 25 -12.17 -7.01 3.02
N SER A 26 -11.30 -7.58 3.84
CA SER A 26 -11.66 -8.68 4.72
C SER A 26 -11.04 -8.41 6.08
N VAL A 27 -11.82 -7.86 6.99
CA VAL A 27 -11.32 -7.50 8.32
C VAL A 27 -10.84 -8.75 9.06
N ASP A 28 -11.56 -9.86 8.94
CA ASP A 28 -11.19 -11.11 9.61
C ASP A 28 -9.86 -11.66 9.11
N ASP A 29 -9.52 -11.41 7.85
CA ASP A 29 -8.25 -11.85 7.28
C ASP A 29 -7.17 -10.76 7.35
N GLY A 30 -7.50 -9.59 7.86
CA GLY A 30 -6.58 -8.47 7.96
C GLY A 30 -6.16 -7.92 6.60
N TYR A 31 -7.04 -7.98 5.60
CA TYR A 31 -6.72 -7.67 4.22
C TYR A 31 -7.50 -6.45 3.71
N TRP A 32 -6.79 -5.55 3.03
CA TRP A 32 -7.38 -4.39 2.35
C TRP A 32 -6.71 -4.21 1.00
N CYS A 33 -7.52 -3.83 0.00
CA CYS A 33 -7.01 -3.54 -1.34
C CYS A 33 -7.65 -2.26 -1.86
N TYR A 34 -6.83 -1.33 -2.33
CA TYR A 34 -7.27 -0.06 -2.89
C TYR A 34 -6.86 0.03 -4.36
N GLU A 35 -7.71 0.65 -5.18
CA GLU A 35 -7.40 0.91 -6.59
C GLU A 35 -7.63 2.38 -6.90
N VAL A 36 -6.68 3.00 -7.58
CA VAL A 36 -6.82 4.36 -8.08
C VAL A 36 -6.25 4.43 -9.49
N THR A 37 -6.81 5.32 -10.31
CA THR A 37 -6.32 5.54 -11.67
C THR A 37 -5.99 7.02 -11.80
N ASP A 38 -4.81 7.34 -12.31
CA ASP A 38 -4.40 8.73 -12.46
C ASP A 38 -4.83 9.27 -13.84
N ARG A 39 -4.50 10.56 -14.10
CA ARG A 39 -4.89 11.22 -15.34
C ARG A 39 -4.26 10.61 -16.58
N ARG A 40 -3.13 9.95 -16.41
CA ARG A 40 -2.41 9.31 -17.52
C ARG A 40 -2.99 7.95 -17.87
N GLY A 41 -3.96 7.48 -17.10
CA GLY A 41 -4.52 6.14 -17.28
C GLY A 41 -3.72 5.05 -16.58
N VAL A 42 -2.79 5.43 -15.70
CA VAL A 42 -2.05 4.46 -14.90
C VAL A 42 -2.94 4.04 -13.73
N ARG A 43 -3.16 2.75 -13.58
CA ARG A 43 -3.93 2.19 -12.49
C ARG A 43 -3.01 1.59 -11.46
N LEU A 44 -3.20 1.99 -10.21
CA LEU A 44 -2.49 1.45 -9.07
C LEU A 44 -3.43 0.51 -8.33
N ARG A 45 -2.96 -0.69 -8.02
CA ARG A 45 -3.63 -1.58 -7.10
C ARG A 45 -2.70 -1.80 -5.92
N PHE A 46 -3.12 -1.36 -4.75
CA PHE A 46 -2.30 -1.37 -3.53
C PHE A 46 -3.03 -2.19 -2.47
N SER A 47 -2.42 -3.27 -2.05
CA SER A 47 -3.04 -4.15 -1.06
C SER A 47 -2.06 -4.47 0.06
N PHE A 48 -2.60 -4.78 1.23
CA PHE A 48 -1.77 -5.14 2.37
C PHE A 48 -2.51 -6.13 3.26
N ASN A 49 -1.74 -6.92 3.99
CA ASN A 49 -2.26 -7.90 4.93
C ASN A 49 -1.57 -7.72 6.27
N LEU A 50 -2.36 -7.48 7.31
CA LEU A 50 -1.84 -7.21 8.65
C LEU A 50 -1.18 -8.44 9.27
N PHE A 51 -1.80 -9.59 9.08
CA PHE A 51 -1.32 -10.81 9.75
C PHE A 51 -0.08 -11.36 9.07
N GLU A 52 -0.02 -11.24 7.76
CA GLU A 52 1.15 -11.67 6.99
C GLU A 52 2.23 -10.58 6.93
N ARG A 53 1.89 -9.37 7.34
CA ARG A 53 2.79 -8.21 7.29
C ARG A 53 3.37 -8.05 5.89
N SER A 54 2.48 -8.07 4.90
CA SER A 54 2.87 -7.99 3.51
C SER A 54 2.18 -6.80 2.83
N VAL A 55 2.84 -6.26 1.80
CA VAL A 55 2.30 -5.18 0.98
C VAL A 55 2.57 -5.55 -0.46
N GLN A 56 1.53 -5.42 -1.30
CA GLN A 56 1.69 -5.67 -2.73
C GLN A 56 1.25 -4.43 -3.50
N THR A 57 2.08 -4.02 -4.46
CA THR A 57 1.84 -2.86 -5.29
C THR A 57 1.86 -3.30 -6.75
N ALA A 58 0.80 -3.02 -7.49
CA ALA A 58 0.71 -3.36 -8.90
C ALA A 58 0.33 -2.12 -9.70
N LEU A 59 0.99 -1.93 -10.84
CA LEU A 59 0.70 -0.85 -11.76
C LEU A 59 0.28 -1.42 -13.10
N GLN A 60 -0.73 -0.82 -13.72
CA GLN A 60 -1.24 -1.22 -15.03
C GLN A 60 -1.49 0.02 -15.88
N VAL A 61 -1.35 -0.13 -17.19
CA VAL A 61 -1.75 0.89 -18.15
C VAL A 61 -2.55 0.20 -19.22
N MET A 62 -3.82 0.65 -19.44
CA MET A 62 -4.72 0.11 -20.47
C MET A 62 -4.77 -1.43 -20.42
N ASP A 63 -4.98 -1.97 -19.22
CA ASP A 63 -5.07 -3.40 -18.97
C ASP A 63 -3.78 -4.18 -19.18
N SER A 64 -2.67 -3.49 -19.46
CA SER A 64 -1.36 -4.12 -19.58
C SER A 64 -0.61 -3.93 -18.26
N PRO A 65 -0.17 -5.00 -17.62
CA PRO A 65 0.59 -4.85 -16.38
C PRO A 65 1.96 -4.26 -16.65
N LEU A 66 2.37 -3.27 -15.85
CA LEU A 66 3.69 -2.68 -15.92
C LEU A 66 4.62 -3.32 -14.90
N MET A 67 4.13 -3.51 -13.67
CA MET A 67 4.93 -4.11 -12.62
C MET A 67 4.03 -4.60 -11.51
N THR A 68 4.51 -5.59 -10.78
CA THR A 68 3.93 -6.03 -9.53
C THR A 68 5.07 -6.30 -8.57
N VAL A 69 5.02 -5.67 -7.41
CA VAL A 69 6.08 -5.82 -6.41
C VAL A 69 5.43 -6.21 -5.09
N SER A 70 5.98 -7.24 -4.46
CA SER A 70 5.53 -7.69 -3.14
C SER A 70 6.63 -7.47 -2.13
N HIS A 71 6.27 -6.97 -0.96
CA HIS A 71 7.20 -6.73 0.14
C HIS A 71 6.73 -7.48 1.36
N GLU A 72 7.66 -8.14 2.04
CA GLU A 72 7.39 -8.85 3.28
C GLU A 72 8.01 -8.11 4.45
N GLY A 73 7.55 -8.42 5.66
CA GLY A 73 8.12 -7.85 6.87
C GLY A 73 7.73 -6.41 7.12
N ALA A 74 6.53 -6.02 6.70
CA ALA A 74 6.04 -4.66 6.94
C ALA A 74 5.93 -4.40 8.43
N THR A 75 6.42 -3.24 8.87
CA THR A 75 6.37 -2.84 10.27
C THR A 75 5.44 -1.65 10.50
N THR A 76 5.50 -0.64 9.63
CA THR A 76 4.64 0.53 9.77
C THR A 76 4.20 1.03 8.40
N MET A 77 3.03 1.62 8.39
CA MET A 77 2.51 2.37 7.25
C MET A 77 1.99 3.69 7.80
N ALA A 78 2.38 4.80 7.20
CA ALA A 78 1.97 6.12 7.64
C ALA A 78 1.59 6.97 6.45
N VAL A 79 0.60 7.84 6.64
CA VAL A 79 0.12 8.75 5.61
C VAL A 79 0.40 10.18 6.06
N SER A 80 0.95 10.97 5.15
CA SER A 80 1.20 12.39 5.40
C SER A 80 0.95 13.14 4.10
N ALA A 81 -0.07 14.01 4.11
CA ALA A 81 -0.49 14.75 2.92
C ALA A 81 -0.76 13.78 1.76
N LYS A 82 -0.01 13.84 0.67
CA LYS A 82 -0.23 13.00 -0.50
C LYS A 82 0.79 11.88 -0.60
N MET A 83 1.36 11.49 0.54
CA MET A 83 2.44 10.52 0.58
C MET A 83 2.10 9.43 1.58
N LEU A 84 2.26 8.18 1.16
CA LEU A 84 2.12 7.01 2.02
C LEU A 84 3.46 6.32 2.07
N THR A 85 3.96 6.07 3.27
CA THR A 85 5.27 5.46 3.48
C THR A 85 5.11 4.15 4.24
N CYS A 86 5.68 3.08 3.70
CA CYS A 86 5.74 1.80 4.38
C CYS A 86 7.19 1.47 4.72
N HIS A 87 7.41 0.99 5.92
CA HIS A 87 8.72 0.52 6.35
C HIS A 87 8.69 -0.99 6.50
N PHE A 88 9.78 -1.64 6.12
CA PHE A 88 9.90 -3.09 6.15
C PHE A 88 11.19 -3.45 6.85
N SER A 89 11.14 -4.54 7.61
CA SER A 89 12.33 -5.14 8.21
C SER A 89 12.23 -6.63 8.02
N TYR A 90 13.16 -7.21 7.27
CA TYR A 90 13.11 -8.61 6.91
C TYR A 90 14.53 -9.17 6.86
N GLN A 91 14.78 -10.19 7.68
CA GLN A 91 16.07 -10.88 7.74
C GLN A 91 17.25 -9.93 7.93
N GLY A 92 17.06 -8.95 8.81
CA GLY A 92 18.12 -8.00 9.15
C GLY A 92 18.31 -6.86 8.17
N SER A 93 17.50 -6.80 7.12
CA SER A 93 17.54 -5.71 6.14
C SER A 93 16.32 -4.83 6.30
N ASP A 94 16.51 -3.51 6.21
CA ASP A 94 15.45 -2.54 6.27
C ASP A 94 15.21 -1.95 4.90
N ALA A 95 13.95 -1.71 4.57
CA ALA A 95 13.56 -1.13 3.29
C ALA A 95 12.40 -0.18 3.49
N ARG A 96 12.16 0.65 2.50
CA ARG A 96 11.08 1.63 2.54
C ARG A 96 10.43 1.74 1.16
N LEU A 97 9.10 1.82 1.15
CA LEU A 97 8.33 2.09 -0.05
C LEU A 97 7.60 3.40 0.16
N VAL A 98 7.69 4.32 -0.79
CA VAL A 98 6.97 5.59 -0.72
C VAL A 98 6.06 5.68 -1.93
N LEU A 99 4.78 5.89 -1.67
CA LEU A 99 3.76 6.05 -2.69
C LEU A 99 3.27 7.49 -2.66
N HIS A 100 3.41 8.19 -3.79
CA HIS A 100 2.91 9.54 -3.93
C HIS A 100 1.66 9.51 -4.81
N LEU A 101 0.56 10.06 -4.30
CA LEU A 101 -0.67 10.21 -5.05
C LEU A 101 -0.99 11.69 -5.13
N ASP A 102 -0.58 12.29 -6.22
CA ASP A 102 -0.87 13.68 -6.50
C ASP A 102 -1.64 13.72 -7.82
N ASP A 103 -1.22 14.50 -8.78
CA ASP A 103 -1.82 14.47 -10.11
C ASP A 103 -1.51 13.17 -10.82
N SER A 104 -0.46 12.47 -10.39
CA SER A 104 -0.07 11.20 -10.96
C SER A 104 0.44 10.27 -9.86
N ILE A 105 0.50 8.98 -10.18
CA ILE A 105 1.01 7.96 -9.28
C ILE A 105 2.52 7.91 -9.42
N HIS A 106 3.23 7.93 -8.30
CA HIS A 106 4.68 7.89 -8.27
C HIS A 106 5.15 7.00 -7.13
N LEU A 107 6.04 6.05 -7.44
CA LEU A 107 6.61 5.12 -6.45
C LEU A 107 8.10 5.38 -6.28
N GLU A 108 8.56 5.27 -5.05
CA GLU A 108 9.98 5.35 -4.72
C GLU A 108 10.42 4.17 -3.88
#